data_506fb338b4926cada41701ae6f8a12e2
#
_entry.id   506fb338b4926cada41701ae6f8a12e2
#
_cell.length_a   1.000
_cell.length_b   1.000
_cell.length_c   1.000
_cell.angle_alpha   90.00
_cell.angle_beta   90.00
_cell.angle_gamma   90.00
#
_symmetry.space_group_name_H-M   'P 1'
#
loop_
_entity.id
_entity.type
_entity.pdbx_description
1 polymer ?
#
loop_
_entity_poly.entity_id
_entity_poly.type
_entity_poly.pdbx_seq_one_letter_code
_entity_poly.pdbx_strand_id
1 'polypeptide(L)'
;IYSSFLQRAVDQMLHDVCMQNLHVVFAIDRAGLVGADGETHQGCFDLSYLTMMPNMTVMAPKNGRELEKMMEFAVHAAGPCAIRYPRGTAYQGLEDFESPIRYGKSEILYRGKDTAILSVGSMTEVCEQVYKEMKNRGEDPTFVNARFVKPLDTELLDELAKDHKLFVTVEENVKNGGFGEHVAAYMEACHPEIRVLSAAVWDRFVPQGNVESLRSRIGLGVEDIRQAIEDSEELREQ
;
A
#
# COMPACT_ATOMS: atom_id res chain seq x y z
N ILE A 1 -7.20 6.97 16.13
CA ILE A 1 -7.86 5.72 16.56
C ILE A 1 -7.09 4.51 16.01
N TYR A 2 -7.08 3.37 16.73
CA TYR A 2 -6.47 2.15 16.23
C TYR A 2 -7.28 1.57 15.07
N SER A 3 -6.59 1.07 14.03
CA SER A 3 -7.20 0.44 12.86
C SER A 3 -8.24 -0.63 13.24
N SER A 4 -7.88 -1.55 14.16
CA SER A 4 -8.80 -2.60 14.62
C SER A 4 -10.00 -2.11 15.40
N PHE A 5 -9.94 -0.95 16.06
CA PHE A 5 -11.08 -0.36 16.78
C PHE A 5 -11.98 0.47 15.88
N LEU A 6 -11.43 1.03 14.82
CA LEU A 6 -12.17 1.80 13.82
C LEU A 6 -13.22 0.94 13.09
N GLN A 7 -13.04 -0.37 13.03
CA GLN A 7 -14.01 -1.31 12.44
C GLN A 7 -15.43 -1.14 13.02
N ARG A 8 -15.56 -0.75 14.30
CA ARG A 8 -16.86 -0.51 14.94
C ARG A 8 -17.54 0.77 14.50
N ALA A 9 -16.84 1.67 13.83
CA ALA A 9 -17.34 2.95 13.35
C ALA A 9 -17.55 3.00 11.82
N VAL A 10 -17.50 1.86 11.14
CA VAL A 10 -17.64 1.79 9.67
C VAL A 10 -18.95 2.39 9.20
N ASP A 11 -20.06 2.11 9.90
CA ASP A 11 -21.37 2.66 9.57
C ASP A 11 -21.39 4.18 9.73
N GLN A 12 -20.87 4.73 10.84
CA GLN A 12 -20.79 6.17 11.08
C GLN A 12 -19.88 6.86 10.07
N MET A 13 -18.76 6.24 9.70
CA MET A 13 -17.88 6.80 8.68
C MET A 13 -18.58 6.88 7.33
N LEU A 14 -19.32 5.84 6.95
CA LEU A 14 -20.04 5.78 5.68
C LEU A 14 -21.21 6.77 5.64
N HIS A 15 -22.11 6.71 6.62
CA HIS A 15 -23.37 7.47 6.60
C HIS A 15 -23.25 8.88 7.16
N ASP A 16 -22.52 9.06 8.27
CA ASP A 16 -22.46 10.36 8.92
C ASP A 16 -21.37 11.27 8.35
N VAL A 17 -20.31 10.68 7.77
CA VAL A 17 -19.17 11.45 7.23
C VAL A 17 -19.11 11.41 5.71
N CYS A 18 -18.97 10.23 5.11
CA CYS A 18 -18.71 10.12 3.67
C CYS A 18 -19.92 10.51 2.82
N MET A 19 -21.12 10.08 3.20
CA MET A 19 -22.34 10.41 2.47
C MET A 19 -22.61 11.93 2.45
N GLN A 20 -22.26 12.63 3.52
CA GLN A 20 -22.40 14.08 3.64
C GLN A 20 -21.15 14.83 3.13
N ASN A 21 -20.11 14.11 2.69
CA ASN A 21 -18.81 14.66 2.27
C ASN A 21 -18.19 15.61 3.29
N LEU A 22 -18.29 15.28 4.58
CA LEU A 22 -17.76 16.13 5.65
C LEU A 22 -16.23 16.05 5.68
N HIS A 23 -15.60 17.19 5.90
CA HIS A 23 -14.17 17.26 6.10
C HIS A 23 -13.79 16.71 7.49
N VAL A 24 -13.48 15.42 7.55
CA VAL A 24 -13.00 14.71 8.74
C VAL A 24 -11.69 14.01 8.41
N VAL A 25 -10.67 14.21 9.24
CA VAL A 25 -9.39 13.52 9.12
C VAL A 25 -9.34 12.34 10.10
N PHE A 26 -9.25 11.13 9.56
CA PHE A 26 -9.09 9.90 10.33
C PHE A 26 -7.59 9.56 10.42
N ALA A 27 -6.97 9.85 11.56
CA ALA A 27 -5.61 9.42 11.88
C ALA A 27 -5.67 7.97 12.42
N ILE A 28 -5.32 7.01 11.56
CA ILE A 28 -5.46 5.58 11.83
C ILE A 28 -4.11 5.00 12.26
N ASP A 29 -3.98 4.80 13.54
CA ASP A 29 -2.80 4.22 14.18
C ASP A 29 -2.87 2.68 14.16
N ARG A 30 -1.73 2.02 14.24
CA ARG A 30 -1.62 0.56 14.26
C ARG A 30 -2.22 -0.11 13.02
N ALA A 31 -2.07 0.52 11.87
CA ALA A 31 -2.40 -0.09 10.59
C ALA A 31 -1.35 -1.15 10.21
N GLY A 32 -1.79 -2.21 9.56
CA GLY A 32 -0.94 -3.35 9.25
C GLY A 32 -0.69 -4.27 10.46
N LEU A 33 0.44 -4.95 10.46
CA LEU A 33 0.82 -5.87 11.53
C LEU A 33 1.27 -5.12 12.79
N VAL A 34 0.69 -5.46 13.92
CA VAL A 34 1.06 -4.89 15.24
C VAL A 34 1.85 -5.87 16.10
N GLY A 35 1.90 -7.14 15.69
CA GLY A 35 2.75 -8.16 16.27
C GLY A 35 2.33 -8.62 17.66
N ALA A 36 2.89 -8.03 18.70
CA ALA A 36 2.75 -8.48 20.09
C ALA A 36 1.31 -8.42 20.63
N ASP A 37 0.46 -7.58 20.09
CA ASP A 37 -0.92 -7.39 20.55
C ASP A 37 -1.88 -8.51 20.03
N GLY A 38 -1.42 -9.32 19.08
CA GLY A 38 -2.11 -10.54 18.60
C GLY A 38 -3.25 -10.29 17.60
N GLU A 39 -3.98 -11.36 17.32
CA GLU A 39 -4.98 -11.44 16.24
C GLU A 39 -6.06 -10.35 16.30
N THR A 40 -6.51 -10.00 17.50
CA THR A 40 -7.58 -9.00 17.70
C THR A 40 -7.14 -7.56 17.45
N HIS A 41 -5.83 -7.31 17.28
CA HIS A 41 -5.26 -5.99 17.11
C HIS A 41 -4.54 -5.80 15.76
N GLN A 42 -4.36 -6.86 14.97
CA GLN A 42 -3.79 -6.72 13.63
C GLN A 42 -4.66 -5.78 12.78
N GLY A 43 -4.07 -4.70 12.29
CA GLY A 43 -4.73 -3.66 11.51
C GLY A 43 -4.73 -3.93 10.00
N CYS A 44 -5.07 -5.16 9.61
CA CYS A 44 -4.94 -5.64 8.23
C CYS A 44 -6.24 -5.57 7.41
N PHE A 45 -7.26 -4.83 7.86
CA PHE A 45 -8.57 -4.78 7.21
C PHE A 45 -9.00 -3.38 6.79
N ASP A 46 -8.26 -2.36 7.23
CA ASP A 46 -8.65 -0.96 7.09
C ASP A 46 -8.71 -0.49 5.63
N LEU A 47 -7.77 -0.88 4.78
CA LEU A 47 -7.82 -0.51 3.37
C LEU A 47 -9.09 -1.03 2.72
N SER A 48 -9.48 -2.28 3.00
CA SER A 48 -10.65 -2.91 2.40
C SER A 48 -11.95 -2.16 2.71
N TYR A 49 -12.21 -1.81 3.98
CA TYR A 49 -13.45 -1.11 4.31
C TYR A 49 -13.39 0.41 4.05
N LEU A 50 -12.21 1.03 4.03
CA LEU A 50 -12.07 2.44 3.71
C LEU A 50 -12.25 2.70 2.21
N THR A 51 -11.70 1.85 1.37
CA THR A 51 -11.76 2.04 -0.09
C THR A 51 -13.15 1.85 -0.67
N MET A 52 -14.02 1.05 -0.04
CA MET A 52 -15.42 0.90 -0.47
C MET A 52 -16.27 2.17 -0.26
N MET A 53 -15.87 3.10 0.64
CA MET A 53 -16.66 4.28 0.98
C MET A 53 -16.55 5.36 -0.10
N PRO A 54 -17.64 5.82 -0.73
CA PRO A 54 -17.60 6.97 -1.63
C PRO A 54 -17.03 8.22 -0.91
N ASN A 55 -16.40 9.12 -1.65
CA ASN A 55 -15.77 10.36 -1.17
C ASN A 55 -14.56 10.20 -0.24
N MET A 56 -14.31 9.02 0.34
CA MET A 56 -13.15 8.79 1.20
C MET A 56 -11.85 8.85 0.41
N THR A 57 -10.91 9.66 0.88
CA THR A 57 -9.50 9.63 0.44
C THR A 57 -8.70 8.75 1.40
N VAL A 58 -7.88 7.83 0.89
CA VAL A 58 -7.09 6.90 1.71
C VAL A 58 -5.62 7.04 1.38
N MET A 59 -4.82 7.40 2.38
CA MET A 59 -3.38 7.64 2.26
C MET A 59 -2.57 6.75 3.22
N ALA A 60 -1.36 6.38 2.78
CA ALA A 60 -0.42 5.59 3.57
C ALA A 60 1.01 6.11 3.37
N PRO A 61 1.60 6.82 4.35
CA PRO A 61 2.93 7.40 4.24
C PRO A 61 4.02 6.33 4.31
N LYS A 62 5.11 6.51 3.55
CA LYS A 62 6.29 5.65 3.55
C LYS A 62 7.18 5.83 4.79
N ASN A 63 7.22 7.04 5.35
CA ASN A 63 8.08 7.41 6.48
C ASN A 63 7.48 8.55 7.32
N GLY A 64 8.18 8.96 8.38
CA GLY A 64 7.72 10.01 9.29
C GLY A 64 7.55 11.37 8.64
N ARG A 65 8.48 11.78 7.77
CA ARG A 65 8.40 13.07 7.05
C ARG A 65 7.19 13.11 6.11
N GLU A 66 6.89 12.02 5.44
CA GLU A 66 5.72 11.95 4.56
C GLU A 66 4.42 11.95 5.36
N LEU A 67 4.40 11.33 6.56
CA LEU A 67 3.26 11.42 7.47
C LEU A 67 2.93 12.87 7.83
N GLU A 68 3.93 13.69 8.18
CA GLU A 68 3.75 15.11 8.48
C GLU A 68 3.15 15.85 7.29
N LYS A 69 3.70 15.67 6.09
CA LYS A 69 3.18 16.28 4.85
C LYS A 69 1.77 15.81 4.50
N MET A 70 1.45 14.53 4.73
CA MET A 70 0.08 14.00 4.50
C MET A 70 -0.91 14.56 5.52
N MET A 71 -0.52 14.76 6.78
CA MET A 71 -1.37 15.41 7.79
C MET A 71 -1.66 16.86 7.40
N GLU A 72 -0.66 17.61 6.96
CA GLU A 72 -0.84 18.97 6.44
C GLU A 72 -1.79 18.97 5.23
N PHE A 73 -1.58 18.08 4.26
CA PHE A 73 -2.47 17.93 3.11
C PHE A 73 -3.92 17.63 3.55
N ALA A 74 -4.12 16.70 4.48
CA ALA A 74 -5.45 16.27 4.92
C ALA A 74 -6.23 17.38 5.64
N VAL A 75 -5.55 18.25 6.39
CA VAL A 75 -6.18 19.42 7.06
C VAL A 75 -6.77 20.40 6.03
N HIS A 76 -6.27 20.42 4.81
CA HIS A 76 -6.75 21.31 3.75
C HIS A 76 -7.57 20.59 2.66
N ALA A 77 -7.85 19.29 2.82
CA ALA A 77 -8.62 18.53 1.86
C ALA A 77 -10.10 18.95 1.84
N ALA A 78 -10.76 18.72 0.71
CA ALA A 78 -12.18 19.14 0.54
C ALA A 78 -13.20 18.14 1.11
N GLY A 79 -12.78 16.94 1.51
CA GLY A 79 -13.67 15.87 2.00
C GLY A 79 -12.97 14.96 3.02
N PRO A 80 -13.56 13.81 3.35
CA PRO A 80 -13.00 12.90 4.33
C PRO A 80 -11.69 12.29 3.88
N CYS A 81 -10.70 12.29 4.79
CA CYS A 81 -9.38 11.72 4.56
C CYS A 81 -9.01 10.72 5.66
N ALA A 82 -8.53 9.56 5.27
CA ALA A 82 -7.94 8.57 6.15
C ALA A 82 -6.43 8.49 5.90
N ILE A 83 -5.63 8.64 6.94
CA ILE A 83 -4.18 8.43 6.90
C ILE A 83 -3.87 7.26 7.82
N ARG A 84 -3.33 6.18 7.27
CA ARG A 84 -2.98 4.97 8.03
C ARG A 84 -1.48 4.85 8.21
N TYR A 85 -1.03 4.56 9.43
CA TYR A 85 0.38 4.41 9.77
C TYR A 85 0.60 3.30 10.80
N PRO A 86 1.78 2.64 10.80
CA PRO A 86 2.06 1.48 11.65
C PRO A 86 2.30 1.88 13.11
N ARG A 87 2.33 0.87 13.98
CA ARG A 87 2.85 0.98 15.35
C ARG A 87 4.38 1.05 15.34
N GLY A 88 4.95 1.82 16.24
CA GLY A 88 6.40 1.85 16.50
C GLY A 88 7.10 3.08 15.95
N THR A 89 8.42 2.98 15.80
CA THR A 89 9.24 4.05 15.26
C THR A 89 9.02 4.15 13.75
N ALA A 90 8.86 5.37 13.26
CA ALA A 90 8.74 5.62 11.83
C ALA A 90 10.03 5.23 11.09
N TYR A 91 9.88 4.66 9.91
CA TYR A 91 10.99 4.40 9.01
C TYR A 91 11.75 5.69 8.69
N GLN A 92 13.11 5.62 8.72
CA GLN A 92 13.99 6.76 8.51
C GLN A 92 14.65 6.78 7.12
N GLY A 93 14.37 5.78 6.28
CA GLY A 93 14.87 5.71 4.92
C GLY A 93 14.07 6.56 3.94
N LEU A 94 14.63 6.70 2.71
CA LEU A 94 14.00 7.41 1.59
C LEU A 94 13.64 8.88 1.88
N GLU A 95 14.38 9.51 2.80
CA GLU A 95 14.15 10.92 3.18
C GLU A 95 14.52 11.91 2.08
N ASP A 96 15.37 11.52 1.13
CA ASP A 96 15.73 12.35 -0.05
C ASP A 96 14.59 12.45 -1.06
N PHE A 97 13.59 11.56 -0.97
CA PHE A 97 12.40 11.59 -1.81
C PHE A 97 11.31 12.42 -1.14
N GLU A 98 11.23 13.69 -1.52
CA GLU A 98 10.35 14.68 -0.90
C GLU A 98 9.42 15.38 -1.89
N SER A 99 8.94 14.69 -2.93
CA SER A 99 8.01 15.30 -3.84
C SER A 99 6.72 15.78 -3.14
N PRO A 100 6.11 16.90 -3.56
CA PRO A 100 4.90 17.41 -2.92
C PRO A 100 3.76 16.39 -2.91
N ILE A 101 2.98 16.34 -1.82
CA ILE A 101 1.74 15.56 -1.79
C ILE A 101 0.71 16.22 -2.70
N ARG A 102 0.31 15.51 -3.75
CA ARG A 102 -0.76 15.90 -4.67
C ARG A 102 -1.86 14.87 -4.64
N TYR A 103 -3.10 15.32 -4.65
CA TYR A 103 -4.27 14.45 -4.58
C TYR A 103 -4.23 13.33 -5.63
N GLY A 104 -4.31 12.10 -5.16
CA GLY A 104 -4.31 10.89 -6.00
C GLY A 104 -3.01 10.61 -6.74
N LYS A 105 -1.87 11.22 -6.34
CA LYS A 105 -0.58 11.00 -7.01
C LYS A 105 0.39 10.20 -6.16
N SER A 106 0.96 9.20 -6.79
CA SER A 106 2.06 8.39 -6.28
C SER A 106 3.40 9.11 -6.43
N GLU A 107 4.46 8.53 -5.88
CA GLU A 107 5.83 9.01 -6.02
C GLU A 107 6.72 7.91 -6.60
N ILE A 108 7.35 8.18 -7.75
CA ILE A 108 8.38 7.29 -8.28
C ILE A 108 9.65 7.53 -7.47
N LEU A 109 10.11 6.50 -6.76
CA LEU A 109 11.36 6.52 -6.02
C LEU A 109 12.53 6.22 -6.95
N TYR A 110 12.41 5.19 -7.76
CA TYR A 110 13.42 4.82 -8.76
C TYR A 110 12.72 4.40 -10.05
N ARG A 111 13.18 4.93 -11.16
CA ARG A 111 12.67 4.57 -12.50
C ARG A 111 13.52 3.44 -13.07
N GLY A 112 12.88 2.44 -13.61
CA GLY A 112 13.45 1.32 -14.33
C GLY A 112 12.50 0.85 -15.42
N LYS A 113 12.42 -0.46 -15.68
CA LYS A 113 11.61 -1.07 -16.73
C LYS A 113 11.18 -2.49 -16.37
N ASP A 114 10.37 -3.09 -17.22
CA ASP A 114 9.88 -4.48 -17.16
C ASP A 114 9.03 -4.79 -15.92
N THR A 115 9.52 -4.55 -14.71
CA THR A 115 8.80 -4.80 -13.44
C THR A 115 8.60 -3.51 -12.65
N ALA A 116 7.37 -3.21 -12.23
CA ALA A 116 7.04 -2.08 -11.36
C ALA A 116 6.60 -2.57 -9.97
N ILE A 117 7.34 -2.18 -8.93
CA ILE A 117 7.02 -2.47 -7.52
C ILE A 117 6.25 -1.27 -6.95
N LEU A 118 4.98 -1.50 -6.56
CA LEU A 118 4.10 -0.48 -5.98
C LEU A 118 3.86 -0.80 -4.50
N SER A 119 4.53 -0.07 -3.62
CA SER A 119 4.44 -0.28 -2.17
C SER A 119 3.44 0.63 -1.50
N VAL A 120 2.77 0.13 -0.45
CA VAL A 120 1.82 0.87 0.37
C VAL A 120 2.36 1.05 1.80
N GLY A 121 2.58 2.29 2.20
CA GLY A 121 2.91 2.68 3.57
C GLY A 121 4.14 1.97 4.13
N SER A 122 4.01 1.26 5.26
CA SER A 122 5.09 0.55 5.95
C SER A 122 5.81 -0.50 5.09
N MET A 123 5.15 -1.03 4.06
CA MET A 123 5.79 -1.98 3.14
C MET A 123 6.85 -1.35 2.23
N THR A 124 6.92 -0.02 2.16
CA THR A 124 7.96 0.67 1.39
C THR A 124 9.36 0.37 1.91
N GLU A 125 9.54 0.20 3.23
CA GLU A 125 10.81 -0.23 3.83
C GLU A 125 11.24 -1.63 3.35
N VAL A 126 10.31 -2.58 3.30
CA VAL A 126 10.57 -3.94 2.79
C VAL A 126 10.85 -3.91 1.29
N CYS A 127 10.03 -3.17 0.53
CA CYS A 127 10.18 -3.05 -0.92
C CYS A 127 11.48 -2.35 -1.34
N GLU A 128 12.02 -1.45 -0.52
CA GLU A 128 13.35 -0.87 -0.77
C GLU A 128 14.46 -1.93 -0.73
N GLN A 129 14.35 -2.89 0.18
CA GLN A 129 15.30 -4.01 0.24
C GLN A 129 15.13 -4.94 -0.96
N VAL A 130 13.89 -5.29 -1.33
CA VAL A 130 13.61 -6.07 -2.55
C VAL A 130 14.20 -5.38 -3.78
N TYR A 131 13.97 -4.07 -3.94
CA TYR A 131 14.53 -3.27 -5.02
C TYR A 131 16.06 -3.36 -5.07
N LYS A 132 16.73 -3.16 -3.92
CA LYS A 132 18.20 -3.25 -3.83
C LYS A 132 18.74 -4.63 -4.20
N GLU A 133 18.07 -5.69 -3.79
CA GLU A 133 18.44 -7.06 -4.14
C GLU A 133 18.29 -7.34 -5.64
N MET A 134 17.19 -6.92 -6.25
CA MET A 134 16.99 -7.00 -7.70
C MET A 134 18.07 -6.24 -8.48
N LYS A 135 18.38 -5.00 -8.05
CA LYS A 135 19.48 -4.21 -8.65
C LYS A 135 20.84 -4.91 -8.54
N ASN A 136 21.14 -5.55 -7.41
CA ASN A 136 22.39 -6.30 -7.23
C ASN A 136 22.50 -7.52 -8.17
N ARG A 137 21.37 -8.03 -8.68
CA ARG A 137 21.30 -9.11 -9.66
C ARG A 137 21.30 -8.61 -11.11
N GLY A 138 21.37 -7.30 -11.31
CA GLY A 138 21.40 -6.69 -12.65
C GLY A 138 20.03 -6.41 -13.24
N GLU A 139 18.96 -6.58 -12.47
CA GLU A 139 17.61 -6.18 -12.84
C GLU A 139 17.42 -4.66 -12.66
N ASP A 140 16.43 -4.08 -13.33
CA ASP A 140 16.19 -2.64 -13.30
C ASP A 140 14.70 -2.30 -13.10
N PRO A 141 14.10 -2.70 -11.95
CA PRO A 141 12.69 -2.44 -11.72
C PRO A 141 12.41 -0.96 -11.45
N THR A 142 11.20 -0.51 -11.77
CA THR A 142 10.66 0.75 -11.23
C THR A 142 10.18 0.52 -9.81
N PHE A 143 10.49 1.43 -8.88
CA PHE A 143 10.01 1.39 -7.51
C PHE A 143 9.16 2.62 -7.19
N VAL A 144 7.92 2.39 -6.76
CA VAL A 144 6.88 3.41 -6.52
C VAL A 144 6.37 3.34 -5.09
N ASN A 145 6.32 4.48 -4.44
CA ASN A 145 5.52 4.69 -3.24
C ASN A 145 4.10 5.10 -3.66
N ALA A 146 3.12 4.25 -3.44
CA ALA A 146 1.75 4.45 -3.90
C ALA A 146 1.06 5.66 -3.24
N ARG A 147 1.45 6.04 -2.03
CA ARG A 147 0.89 7.18 -1.26
C ARG A 147 -0.62 7.12 -1.08
N PHE A 148 -1.37 7.16 -2.19
CA PHE A 148 -2.82 7.11 -2.22
C PHE A 148 -3.28 5.70 -2.62
N VAL A 149 -4.02 5.06 -1.73
CA VAL A 149 -4.73 3.82 -2.01
C VAL A 149 -6.04 4.12 -2.71
N LYS A 150 -6.64 5.28 -2.36
CA LYS A 150 -7.81 5.86 -3.01
C LYS A 150 -7.73 7.39 -3.03
N PRO A 151 -7.88 8.02 -4.21
CA PRO A 151 -8.01 7.39 -5.51
C PRO A 151 -6.69 6.74 -5.97
N LEU A 152 -6.77 5.77 -6.89
CA LEU A 152 -5.60 5.23 -7.57
C LEU A 152 -5.00 6.28 -8.50
N ASP A 153 -3.68 6.29 -8.63
CA ASP A 153 -2.98 7.08 -9.64
C ASP A 153 -3.00 6.35 -11.00
N THR A 154 -4.15 6.38 -11.66
CA THR A 154 -4.33 5.71 -12.94
C THR A 154 -3.45 6.29 -14.04
N GLU A 155 -3.12 7.60 -13.98
CA GLU A 155 -2.19 8.21 -14.94
C GLU A 155 -0.79 7.58 -14.85
N LEU A 156 -0.30 7.33 -13.63
CA LEU A 156 0.97 6.64 -13.46
C LEU A 156 0.89 5.16 -13.90
N LEU A 157 -0.21 4.46 -13.59
CA LEU A 157 -0.39 3.08 -14.06
C LEU A 157 -0.37 3.00 -15.59
N ASP A 158 -1.08 3.90 -16.28
CA ASP A 158 -1.07 3.99 -17.75
C ASP A 158 0.30 4.36 -18.33
N GLU A 159 1.05 5.20 -17.62
CA GLU A 159 2.42 5.55 -18.01
C GLU A 159 3.35 4.34 -17.92
N LEU A 160 3.31 3.62 -16.79
CA LEU A 160 4.16 2.46 -16.55
C LEU A 160 3.80 1.28 -17.45
N ALA A 161 2.54 1.12 -17.83
CA ALA A 161 2.10 0.04 -18.73
C ALA A 161 2.79 0.07 -20.11
N LYS A 162 3.40 1.20 -20.50
CA LYS A 162 4.07 1.34 -21.82
C LYS A 162 5.39 0.56 -21.90
N ASP A 163 6.09 0.37 -20.78
CA ASP A 163 7.41 -0.23 -20.72
C ASP A 163 7.60 -1.24 -19.58
N HIS A 164 6.50 -1.60 -18.88
CA HIS A 164 6.48 -2.63 -17.84
C HIS A 164 5.51 -3.76 -18.23
N LYS A 165 5.79 -4.95 -17.77
CA LYS A 165 5.03 -6.17 -18.07
C LYS A 165 4.50 -6.85 -16.83
N LEU A 166 5.06 -6.50 -15.67
CA LEU A 166 4.68 -7.01 -14.36
C LEU A 166 4.53 -5.85 -13.38
N PHE A 167 3.37 -5.75 -12.74
CA PHE A 167 3.15 -4.88 -11.60
C PHE A 167 3.07 -5.72 -10.33
N VAL A 168 3.86 -5.34 -9.33
CA VAL A 168 3.93 -6.01 -8.04
C VAL A 168 3.39 -5.05 -6.98
N THR A 169 2.21 -5.32 -6.46
CA THR A 169 1.63 -4.52 -5.37
C THR A 169 1.95 -5.15 -4.03
N VAL A 170 2.38 -4.34 -3.06
CA VAL A 170 2.79 -4.83 -1.74
C VAL A 170 2.10 -4.04 -0.64
N GLU A 171 1.29 -4.72 0.18
CA GLU A 171 0.48 -4.11 1.22
C GLU A 171 0.33 -4.98 2.48
N GLU A 172 0.29 -4.38 3.67
CA GLU A 172 -0.11 -5.05 4.92
C GLU A 172 -1.63 -4.90 5.12
N ASN A 173 -2.41 -5.47 4.21
CA ASN A 173 -3.86 -5.58 4.28
C ASN A 173 -4.28 -6.93 3.72
N VAL A 174 -5.47 -7.42 4.09
CA VAL A 174 -6.03 -8.60 3.43
C VAL A 174 -6.19 -8.31 1.93
N LYS A 175 -5.97 -9.35 1.12
CA LYS A 175 -6.04 -9.22 -0.34
C LYS A 175 -7.39 -8.69 -0.80
N ASN A 176 -8.46 -9.22 -0.23
CA ASN A 176 -9.85 -8.89 -0.62
C ASN A 176 -10.16 -7.41 -0.32
N GLY A 177 -10.46 -6.65 -1.35
CA GLY A 177 -10.71 -5.20 -1.28
C GLY A 177 -9.48 -4.35 -1.00
N GLY A 178 -8.28 -4.93 -1.07
CA GLY A 178 -7.01 -4.23 -0.87
C GLY A 178 -6.56 -3.42 -2.10
N PHE A 179 -5.42 -2.75 -1.95
CA PHE A 179 -4.80 -1.96 -3.02
C PHE A 179 -4.50 -2.81 -4.26
N GLY A 180 -3.94 -4.01 -4.06
CA GLY A 180 -3.58 -4.91 -5.16
C GLY A 180 -4.77 -5.36 -5.99
N GLU A 181 -5.93 -5.62 -5.37
CA GLU A 181 -7.15 -5.94 -6.14
C GLU A 181 -7.65 -4.74 -6.95
N HIS A 182 -7.59 -3.54 -6.41
CA HIS A 182 -8.00 -2.34 -7.14
C HIS A 182 -7.06 -2.06 -8.33
N VAL A 183 -5.75 -2.23 -8.15
CA VAL A 183 -4.79 -2.13 -9.25
C VAL A 183 -5.06 -3.23 -10.28
N ALA A 184 -5.25 -4.48 -9.86
CA ALA A 184 -5.52 -5.59 -10.77
C ALA A 184 -6.80 -5.38 -11.57
N ALA A 185 -7.88 -4.92 -10.93
CA ALA A 185 -9.13 -4.61 -11.62
C ALA A 185 -8.99 -3.50 -12.65
N TYR A 186 -8.21 -2.44 -12.33
CA TYR A 186 -7.93 -1.37 -13.28
C TYR A 186 -7.10 -1.88 -14.47
N MET A 187 -6.03 -2.63 -14.18
CA MET A 187 -5.14 -3.17 -15.23
C MET A 187 -5.87 -4.17 -16.13
N GLU A 188 -6.70 -5.05 -15.58
CA GLU A 188 -7.53 -5.98 -16.37
C GLU A 188 -8.47 -5.24 -17.34
N ALA A 189 -9.01 -4.10 -16.90
CA ALA A 189 -9.92 -3.29 -17.71
C ALA A 189 -9.22 -2.47 -18.81
N CYS A 190 -8.02 -1.95 -18.53
CA CYS A 190 -7.34 -0.98 -19.39
C CYS A 190 -6.09 -1.52 -20.08
N HIS A 191 -5.39 -2.48 -19.45
CA HIS A 191 -4.10 -3.04 -19.87
C HIS A 191 -4.04 -4.54 -19.59
N PRO A 192 -4.91 -5.37 -20.18
CA PRO A 192 -5.03 -6.80 -19.87
C PRO A 192 -3.76 -7.61 -20.19
N GLU A 193 -2.84 -7.05 -20.96
CA GLU A 193 -1.52 -7.63 -21.25
C GLU A 193 -0.54 -7.51 -20.07
N ILE A 194 -0.83 -6.64 -19.09
CA ILE A 194 0.03 -6.42 -17.91
C ILE A 194 -0.40 -7.36 -16.79
N ARG A 195 0.52 -8.16 -16.31
CA ARG A 195 0.28 -9.03 -15.15
C ARG A 195 0.39 -8.24 -13.84
N VAL A 196 -0.51 -8.52 -12.91
CA VAL A 196 -0.46 -7.97 -11.55
C VAL A 196 -0.24 -9.08 -10.54
N LEU A 197 0.86 -9.01 -9.81
CA LEU A 197 1.19 -9.84 -8.66
C LEU A 197 0.87 -9.08 -7.38
N SER A 198 -0.04 -9.59 -6.55
CA SER A 198 -0.39 -8.96 -5.28
C SER A 198 0.23 -9.71 -4.11
N ALA A 199 1.18 -9.08 -3.42
CA ALA A 199 1.70 -9.50 -2.14
C ALA A 199 0.90 -8.81 -1.02
N ALA A 200 0.02 -9.56 -0.38
CA ALA A 200 -0.95 -9.10 0.62
C ALA A 200 -1.23 -10.19 1.64
N VAL A 201 -1.91 -9.87 2.72
CA VAL A 201 -2.36 -10.87 3.70
C VAL A 201 -3.44 -11.75 3.06
N TRP A 202 -3.22 -13.06 3.07
CA TRP A 202 -4.20 -14.02 2.55
C TRP A 202 -5.45 -14.07 3.45
N ASP A 203 -6.51 -14.71 2.99
CA ASP A 203 -7.78 -14.87 3.72
C ASP A 203 -7.60 -15.74 4.98
N ARG A 204 -6.94 -15.14 5.99
CA ARG A 204 -6.69 -15.72 7.33
C ARG A 204 -6.36 -14.66 8.37
N PHE A 205 -6.62 -14.97 9.64
CA PHE A 205 -6.14 -14.15 10.74
C PHE A 205 -4.64 -14.38 10.99
N VAL A 206 -3.92 -13.28 11.27
CA VAL A 206 -2.48 -13.33 11.55
C VAL A 206 -2.27 -13.43 13.05
N PRO A 207 -1.57 -14.47 13.55
CA PRO A 207 -1.38 -14.71 14.98
C PRO A 207 -0.46 -13.66 15.63
N GLN A 208 -0.27 -13.79 16.95
CA GLN A 208 0.73 -13.03 17.69
C GLN A 208 2.16 -13.41 17.27
N GLY A 209 3.06 -12.42 17.22
CA GLY A 209 4.47 -12.66 16.95
C GLY A 209 5.28 -11.38 16.77
N ASN A 210 6.55 -11.51 16.47
CA ASN A 210 7.36 -10.40 16.00
C ASN A 210 6.94 -10.02 14.58
N VAL A 211 6.84 -8.74 14.26
CA VAL A 211 6.34 -8.25 12.95
C VAL A 211 7.15 -8.80 11.78
N GLU A 212 8.47 -8.80 11.85
CA GLU A 212 9.35 -9.33 10.80
C GLU A 212 9.11 -10.83 10.57
N SER A 213 9.05 -11.62 11.64
CA SER A 213 8.74 -13.05 11.56
C SER A 213 7.33 -13.32 11.03
N LEU A 214 6.37 -12.45 11.35
CA LEU A 214 5.01 -12.56 10.83
C LEU A 214 4.97 -12.23 9.33
N ARG A 215 5.69 -11.20 8.88
CA ARG A 215 5.83 -10.87 7.45
C ARG A 215 6.33 -12.07 6.66
N SER A 216 7.45 -12.67 7.05
CA SER A 216 7.97 -13.88 6.41
C SER A 216 6.97 -15.03 6.43
N ARG A 217 6.28 -15.25 7.56
CA ARG A 217 5.29 -16.32 7.68
C ARG A 217 4.07 -16.18 6.77
N ILE A 218 3.74 -14.96 6.38
CA ILE A 218 2.59 -14.68 5.51
C ILE A 218 2.99 -14.33 4.06
N GLY A 219 4.27 -14.47 3.72
CA GLY A 219 4.76 -14.21 2.36
C GLY A 219 5.00 -12.72 2.05
N LEU A 220 5.22 -11.89 3.07
CA LEU A 220 5.51 -10.46 2.95
C LEU A 220 6.93 -10.08 3.38
N GLY A 221 7.81 -11.06 3.59
CA GLY A 221 9.24 -10.83 3.80
C GLY A 221 9.95 -10.48 2.49
N VAL A 222 11.16 -9.93 2.59
CA VAL A 222 11.97 -9.53 1.42
C VAL A 222 12.18 -10.70 0.47
N GLU A 223 12.64 -11.83 0.99
CA GLU A 223 12.91 -13.03 0.20
C GLU A 223 11.63 -13.61 -0.42
N ASP A 224 10.51 -13.59 0.32
CA ASP A 224 9.24 -14.12 -0.15
C ASP A 224 8.70 -13.32 -1.36
N ILE A 225 8.77 -11.98 -1.26
CA ILE A 225 8.32 -11.09 -2.35
C ILE A 225 9.24 -11.26 -3.56
N ARG A 226 10.56 -11.30 -3.35
CA ARG A 226 11.53 -11.49 -4.40
C ARG A 226 11.29 -12.81 -5.14
N GLN A 227 11.14 -13.92 -4.41
CA GLN A 227 10.87 -15.23 -5.00
C GLN A 227 9.56 -15.24 -5.80
N ALA A 228 8.50 -14.60 -5.27
CA ALA A 228 7.23 -14.49 -5.98
C ALA A 228 7.34 -13.70 -7.29
N ILE A 229 8.24 -12.71 -7.36
CA ILE A 229 8.56 -11.97 -8.60
C ILE A 229 9.25 -12.91 -9.59
N GLU A 230 10.32 -13.61 -9.17
CA GLU A 230 11.03 -14.57 -10.01
C GLU A 230 10.11 -15.66 -10.58
N ASP A 231 9.31 -16.31 -9.71
CA ASP A 231 8.36 -17.34 -10.14
C ASP A 231 7.33 -16.78 -11.15
N SER A 232 6.96 -15.51 -10.97
CA SER A 232 6.04 -14.82 -11.89
C SER A 232 6.67 -14.52 -13.24
N GLU A 233 7.95 -14.25 -13.30
CA GLU A 233 8.70 -14.01 -14.53
C GLU A 233 9.00 -15.32 -15.29
N GLU A 234 9.37 -16.39 -14.60
CA GLU A 234 9.61 -17.73 -15.20
C GLU A 234 8.36 -18.30 -15.89
N LEU A 235 7.17 -18.13 -15.28
CA LEU A 235 5.90 -18.54 -15.89
C LEU A 235 5.56 -17.78 -17.18
N ARG A 236 6.29 -16.72 -17.49
CA ARG A 236 6.11 -15.88 -18.66
C ARG A 236 6.98 -16.33 -19.85
N GLU A 237 8.10 -17.01 -19.59
CA GLU A 237 9.02 -17.48 -20.60
C GLU A 237 8.63 -18.87 -21.17
N GLN A 238 7.64 -19.52 -20.57
CA GLN A 238 7.03 -20.78 -21.00
C GLN A 238 5.77 -20.53 -21.87
#